data_b5e6918399b83e86624bb9a316bd932e
#
_entry.id   b5e6918399b83e86624bb9a316bd932e
#
_cell.length_a   1.000
_cell.length_b   1.000
_cell.length_c   1.000
_cell.angle_alpha   90.00
_cell.angle_beta   90.00
_cell.angle_gamma   90.00
#
_symmetry.space_group_name_H-M   'P 1'
#
loop_
_entity.id
_entity.type
_entity.pdbx_description
1 polymer ?
#
loop_
_entity_poly.entity_id
_entity_poly.type
_entity_poly.pdbx_seq_one_letter_code
_entity_poly.pdbx_strand_id
1 'polypeptide(L)'
;MARRRRHTPEQIVRKLREADRLLAEGQAVPEVAKALEISEQTYHRWRNQYGGLKADDAKRLRELEKENTRLKRIVADQTLEIDALKEIAKGNW
;
A
#
# COMPACT_ATOMS: atom_id res chain seq x y z
N MET A 1 -22.21 -10.22 -2.06
CA MET A 1 -21.13 -10.12 -1.08
C MET A 1 -20.21 -8.96 -1.43
N ALA A 2 -20.07 -8.03 -0.50
CA ALA A 2 -19.25 -6.85 -0.76
C ALA A 2 -17.77 -7.23 -0.81
N ARG A 3 -17.10 -6.87 -1.87
CA ARG A 3 -15.66 -7.02 -1.95
C ARG A 3 -14.99 -5.90 -1.16
N ARG A 4 -13.93 -6.23 -0.41
CA ARG A 4 -13.08 -5.22 0.17
C ARG A 4 -12.41 -4.45 -0.94
N ARG A 5 -12.63 -3.16 -0.98
CA ARG A 5 -11.89 -2.29 -1.87
C ARG A 5 -10.47 -2.15 -1.36
N ARG A 6 -9.53 -2.40 -2.24
CA ARG A 6 -8.14 -2.10 -1.94
C ARG A 6 -7.84 -0.68 -2.37
N HIS A 7 -7.25 0.07 -1.47
CA HIS A 7 -6.83 1.43 -1.73
C HIS A 7 -5.30 1.48 -1.77
N THR A 8 -4.77 2.21 -2.75
CA THR A 8 -3.33 2.49 -2.80
C THR A 8 -2.99 3.51 -1.72
N PRO A 9 -1.73 3.55 -1.23
CA PRO A 9 -1.32 4.57 -0.27
C PRO A 9 -1.63 5.99 -0.75
N GLU A 10 -1.47 6.26 -2.04
CA GLU A 10 -1.80 7.56 -2.62
C GLU A 10 -3.29 7.89 -2.48
N GLN A 11 -4.16 6.91 -2.76
CA GLN A 11 -5.60 7.08 -2.59
C GLN A 11 -5.97 7.31 -1.12
N ILE A 12 -5.33 6.59 -0.22
CA ILE A 12 -5.56 6.74 1.22
C ILE A 12 -5.21 8.16 1.68
N VAL A 13 -4.06 8.67 1.27
CA VAL A 13 -3.63 10.02 1.63
C VAL A 13 -4.60 11.08 1.08
N ARG A 14 -5.06 10.90 -0.15
CA ARG A 14 -6.07 11.81 -0.74
C ARG A 14 -7.37 11.79 0.06
N LYS A 15 -7.84 10.61 0.44
CA LYS A 15 -9.05 10.48 1.26
C LYS A 15 -8.87 11.10 2.64
N LEU A 16 -7.71 10.96 3.25
CA LEU A 16 -7.42 11.59 4.54
C LEU A 16 -7.37 13.11 4.44
N ARG A 17 -6.91 13.67 3.33
CA ARG A 17 -6.97 15.12 3.08
C ARG A 17 -8.41 15.59 2.95
N GLU A 18 -9.23 14.83 2.25
CA GLU A 18 -10.66 15.12 2.16
C GLU A 18 -11.31 15.05 3.54
N ALA A 19 -10.92 14.06 4.36
CA ALA A 19 -11.38 13.96 5.73
C ALA A 19 -11.04 15.20 6.55
N ASP A 20 -9.81 15.69 6.41
CA ASP A 20 -9.38 16.91 7.11
C ASP A 20 -10.22 18.12 6.68
N ARG A 21 -10.54 18.22 5.42
CA ARG A 21 -11.42 19.29 4.92
C ARG A 21 -12.81 19.20 5.53
N LEU A 22 -13.40 18.01 5.53
CA LEU A 22 -14.73 17.79 6.09
C LEU A 22 -14.77 18.03 7.59
N LEU A 23 -13.74 17.60 8.32
CA LEU A 23 -13.64 17.88 9.76
C LEU A 23 -13.53 19.38 10.03
N ALA A 24 -12.78 20.10 9.20
CA ALA A 24 -12.67 21.56 9.30
C ALA A 24 -14.02 22.28 9.06
N GLU A 25 -14.88 21.64 8.25
CA GLU A 25 -16.24 22.16 8.03
C GLU A 25 -17.21 21.84 9.17
N GLY A 26 -16.75 21.11 10.20
CA GLY A 26 -17.55 20.78 11.36
C GLY A 26 -18.25 19.43 11.33
N GLN A 27 -17.96 18.60 10.34
CA GLN A 27 -18.53 17.24 10.28
C GLN A 27 -17.91 16.35 11.35
N ALA A 28 -18.70 15.42 11.87
CA ALA A 28 -18.21 14.43 12.82
C ALA A 28 -17.56 13.25 12.11
N VAL A 29 -16.70 12.51 12.84
CA VAL A 29 -15.99 11.36 12.28
C VAL A 29 -16.92 10.33 11.60
N PRO A 30 -18.07 9.94 12.19
CA PRO A 30 -18.98 9.02 11.50
C PRO A 30 -19.44 9.51 10.13
N GLU A 31 -19.74 10.81 10.03
CA GLU A 31 -20.17 11.42 8.78
C GLU A 31 -19.04 11.46 7.76
N VAL A 32 -17.83 11.76 8.22
CA VAL A 32 -16.64 11.79 7.38
C VAL A 32 -16.35 10.40 6.80
N ALA A 33 -16.37 9.38 7.64
CA ALA A 33 -16.15 8.02 7.20
C ALA A 33 -17.18 7.59 6.15
N LYS A 34 -18.44 7.93 6.37
CA LYS A 34 -19.51 7.66 5.43
C LYS A 34 -19.29 8.36 4.10
N ALA A 35 -18.88 9.63 4.12
CA ALA A 35 -18.59 10.39 2.92
C ALA A 35 -17.40 9.81 2.15
N LEU A 36 -16.43 9.23 2.84
CA LEU A 36 -15.28 8.56 2.22
C LEU A 36 -15.57 7.10 1.81
N GLU A 37 -16.76 6.62 2.09
CA GLU A 37 -17.18 5.24 1.81
C GLU A 37 -16.32 4.20 2.53
N ILE A 38 -15.95 4.48 3.76
CA ILE A 38 -15.15 3.57 4.60
C ILE A 38 -15.79 3.46 5.99
N SER A 39 -15.38 2.43 6.74
CA SER A 39 -15.78 2.31 8.13
C SER A 39 -14.98 3.28 9.01
N GLU A 40 -15.50 3.58 10.20
CA GLU A 40 -14.75 4.38 11.17
C GLU A 40 -13.45 3.68 11.58
N GLN A 41 -13.49 2.36 11.72
CA GLN A 41 -12.28 1.57 12.03
C GLN A 41 -11.21 1.75 10.96
N THR A 42 -11.61 1.67 9.69
CA THR A 42 -10.71 1.90 8.56
C THR A 42 -10.15 3.31 8.59
N TYR A 43 -10.99 4.31 8.85
CA TYR A 43 -10.56 5.69 8.96
C TYR A 43 -9.49 5.86 10.04
N HIS A 44 -9.71 5.33 11.24
CA HIS A 44 -8.74 5.42 12.34
C HIS A 44 -7.44 4.68 12.03
N ARG A 45 -7.53 3.52 11.43
CA ARG A 45 -6.35 2.75 11.00
C ARG A 45 -5.52 3.54 10.00
N TRP A 46 -6.17 4.13 8.99
CA TRP A 46 -5.50 4.94 7.99
C TRP A 46 -4.86 6.18 8.61
N ARG A 47 -5.55 6.82 9.54
CA ARG A 47 -5.03 7.99 10.24
C ARG A 47 -3.76 7.65 11.01
N ASN A 48 -3.71 6.50 11.65
CA ASN A 48 -2.54 6.05 12.37
C ASN A 48 -1.37 5.72 11.43
N GLN A 49 -1.67 5.11 10.28
CA GLN A 49 -0.64 4.65 9.35
C GLN A 49 -0.14 5.74 8.41
N TYR A 50 -1.03 6.62 7.96
CA TYR A 50 -0.73 7.56 6.89
C TYR A 50 -0.99 9.02 7.24
N GLY A 51 -1.45 9.32 8.43
CA GLY A 51 -1.94 10.66 8.79
C GLY A 51 -0.92 11.78 8.66
N GLY A 52 0.36 11.46 8.78
CA GLY A 52 1.44 12.44 8.62
C GLY A 52 1.99 12.55 7.21
N LEU A 53 1.49 11.76 6.27
CA LEU A 53 2.03 11.73 4.91
C LEU A 53 1.35 12.75 4.02
N LYS A 54 2.13 13.31 3.11
CA LYS A 54 1.65 14.14 2.01
C LYS A 54 1.45 13.27 0.76
N ALA A 55 0.75 13.80 -0.24
CA ALA A 55 0.49 13.07 -1.47
C ALA A 55 1.78 12.59 -2.17
N ASP A 56 2.82 13.42 -2.14
CA ASP A 56 4.11 13.08 -2.74
C ASP A 56 4.78 11.91 -2.01
N ASP A 57 4.67 11.87 -0.68
CA ASP A 57 5.22 10.78 0.12
C ASP A 57 4.51 9.47 -0.19
N ALA A 58 3.19 9.50 -0.35
CA ALA A 58 2.41 8.33 -0.70
C ALA A 58 2.77 7.79 -2.09
N LYS A 59 3.00 8.69 -3.04
CA LYS A 59 3.43 8.33 -4.39
C LYS A 59 4.81 7.67 -4.34
N ARG A 60 5.74 8.23 -3.58
CA ARG A 60 7.07 7.66 -3.40
C ARG A 60 7.01 6.29 -2.74
N LEU A 61 6.16 6.13 -1.74
CA LEU A 61 5.97 4.83 -1.09
C LEU A 61 5.50 3.78 -2.09
N ARG A 62 4.56 4.14 -2.95
CA ARG A 62 4.07 3.26 -4.01
C ARG A 62 5.18 2.86 -4.98
N GLU A 63 6.03 3.81 -5.37
CA GLU A 63 7.17 3.54 -6.23
C GLU A 63 8.16 2.58 -5.57
N LEU A 64 8.42 2.78 -4.28
CA LEU A 64 9.30 1.91 -3.51
C LEU A 64 8.72 0.50 -3.37
N GLU A 65 7.42 0.36 -3.20
CA GLU A 65 6.76 -0.95 -3.16
C GLU A 65 6.91 -1.69 -4.48
N LYS A 66 6.74 -0.99 -5.60
CA LYS A 66 6.95 -1.58 -6.94
C LYS A 66 8.40 -2.02 -7.13
N GLU A 67 9.35 -1.19 -6.74
CA GLU A 67 10.76 -1.51 -6.87
C GLU A 67 11.13 -2.70 -5.97
N ASN A 68 10.59 -2.76 -4.77
CA ASN A 68 10.79 -3.88 -3.86
C ASN A 68 10.27 -5.18 -4.48
N THR A 69 9.08 -5.17 -5.07
CA THR A 69 8.51 -6.34 -5.75
C THR A 69 9.39 -6.78 -6.91
N ARG A 70 9.89 -5.83 -7.71
CA ARG A 70 10.78 -6.10 -8.83
C ARG A 70 12.08 -6.75 -8.37
N LEU A 71 12.69 -6.19 -7.33
CA LEU A 71 13.93 -6.72 -6.77
C LEU A 71 13.76 -8.12 -6.18
N LYS A 72 12.65 -8.37 -5.51
CA LYS A 72 12.34 -9.70 -4.98
C LYS A 72 12.24 -10.75 -6.10
N ARG A 73 11.64 -10.37 -7.21
CA ARG A 73 11.55 -11.25 -8.39
C ARG A 73 12.92 -11.55 -8.95
N ILE A 74 13.76 -10.53 -9.11
CA ILE A 74 15.13 -10.70 -9.62
C ILE A 74 15.93 -11.65 -8.72
N VAL A 75 15.85 -11.45 -7.39
CA VAL A 75 16.54 -12.31 -6.44
C VAL A 75 16.04 -13.76 -6.54
N ALA A 76 14.73 -13.96 -6.65
CA ALA A 76 14.16 -15.30 -6.81
C ALA A 76 14.67 -15.98 -8.08
N ASP A 77 14.67 -15.27 -9.20
CA ASP A 77 15.15 -15.82 -10.49
C ASP A 77 16.64 -16.17 -10.42
N GLN A 78 17.46 -15.30 -9.81
CA GLN A 78 18.89 -15.57 -9.63
C GLN A 78 19.13 -16.79 -8.73
N THR A 79 18.33 -16.97 -7.70
CA THR A 79 18.43 -18.13 -6.82
C THR A 79 18.15 -19.42 -7.58
N LEU A 80 17.13 -19.42 -8.43
CA LEU A 80 16.81 -20.57 -9.29
C LEU A 80 17.95 -20.88 -10.26
N GLU A 81 18.55 -19.85 -10.87
CA GLU A 81 19.68 -20.01 -11.78
C GLU A 81 20.90 -20.60 -11.06
N ILE A 82 21.19 -20.12 -9.86
CA ILE A 82 22.30 -20.64 -9.05
C ILE A 82 22.07 -22.10 -8.69
N ASP A 83 20.85 -22.46 -8.29
CA ASP A 83 20.51 -23.84 -7.97
C ASP A 83 20.67 -24.75 -9.19
N ALA A 84 20.22 -24.29 -10.36
CA ALA A 84 20.39 -25.05 -11.60
C ALA A 84 21.86 -25.26 -11.94
N LEU A 85 22.68 -24.22 -11.80
CA LEU A 85 24.11 -24.31 -12.04
C LEU A 85 24.81 -25.27 -11.06
N LYS A 86 24.38 -25.27 -9.80
CA LYS A 86 24.90 -26.21 -8.81
C LYS A 86 24.58 -27.66 -9.17
N GLU A 87 23.38 -27.92 -9.67
CA GLU A 87 22.99 -29.25 -10.13
C GLU A 87 23.87 -29.72 -11.30
N ILE A 88 24.11 -28.84 -12.26
CA ILE A 88 25.00 -29.12 -13.37
C ILE A 88 26.43 -29.41 -12.89
N ALA A 89 26.93 -28.60 -11.98
CA ALA A 89 28.28 -28.76 -11.41
C ALA A 89 28.44 -30.08 -10.67
N LYS A 90 27.37 -30.62 -10.10
CA LYS A 90 27.38 -31.93 -9.43
C LYS A 90 27.36 -33.09 -10.42
N GLY A 91 27.17 -32.83 -11.70
CA GLY A 91 27.08 -33.87 -12.70
C GLY A 91 25.75 -34.63 -12.72
N ASN A 92 24.66 -33.99 -12.33
CA ASN A 92 23.32 -34.58 -12.27
C ASN A 92 22.53 -34.35 -13.56
N TRP A 93 23.16 -34.54 -14.68
CA TRP A 93 22.52 -34.40 -15.98
C TRP A 93 22.48 -35.70 -16.76
#